data_db7b834fbf49fa1c843b581e759360d6
#
_entry.id   db7b834fbf49fa1c843b581e759360d6
#
_cell.length_a   1.000
_cell.length_b   1.000
_cell.length_c   1.000
_cell.angle_alpha   90.00
_cell.angle_beta   90.00
_cell.angle_gamma   90.00
#
_symmetry.space_group_name_H-M   'P 1'
#
loop_
_entity.id
_entity.type
_entity.pdbx_description
1 polymer ?
#
loop_
_entity_poly.entity_id
_entity_poly.type
_entity_poly.pdbx_seq_one_letter_code
_entity_poly.pdbx_strand_id
1 'polypeptide(L)'
;MRSILIALMMTLATQVGAEVQVSLSNVVSDAQLVNGDNKFTGQVTGYLVQVETQLSEGYSLGVAYNNGRGDLDTAANKYTFSEGFVFGMYQKAHDRLSSKNWILQSEIGFGFFDKASSFKNINYRQSQFPILLGLNVTSRSGISVGVSGYGQLDNLNNNRVGSLFLNYPFSGGLNLLGRYTSHKSKVRSFQHCGSDYSIGLSFAF
;
A
#
# COMPACT_ATOMS: atom_id res chain seq x y z
N MET A 1 -1.44 -20.64 3.77
CA MET A 1 -0.80 -19.65 4.65
C MET A 1 -1.49 -18.28 4.67
N ARG A 2 -1.94 -17.72 3.52
CA ARG A 2 -2.53 -16.37 3.45
C ARG A 2 -3.86 -16.22 4.21
N SER A 3 -4.77 -17.17 4.07
CA SER A 3 -6.07 -17.18 4.79
C SER A 3 -5.90 -17.32 6.32
N ILE A 4 -4.84 -17.99 6.77
CA ILE A 4 -4.55 -18.21 8.18
C ILE A 4 -4.06 -16.90 8.83
N LEU A 5 -3.28 -16.08 8.12
CA LEU A 5 -2.77 -14.82 8.64
C LEU A 5 -3.90 -13.79 8.81
N ILE A 6 -4.82 -13.71 7.85
CA ILE A 6 -6.01 -12.85 7.94
C ILE A 6 -6.93 -13.31 9.08
N ALA A 7 -7.18 -14.61 9.18
CA ALA A 7 -7.98 -15.17 10.28
C ALA A 7 -7.33 -14.94 11.66
N LEU A 8 -6.01 -15.09 11.76
CA LEU A 8 -5.27 -14.84 13.00
C LEU A 8 -5.33 -13.37 13.41
N MET A 9 -5.22 -12.43 12.48
CA MET A 9 -5.36 -11.00 12.76
C MET A 9 -6.78 -10.64 13.20
N MET A 10 -7.80 -11.17 12.54
CA MET A 10 -9.20 -10.96 12.94
C MET A 10 -9.46 -11.52 14.36
N THR A 11 -8.91 -12.68 14.68
CA THR A 11 -9.06 -13.29 16.02
C THR A 11 -8.33 -12.49 17.10
N LEU A 12 -7.13 -11.98 16.81
CA LEU A 12 -6.39 -11.13 17.74
C LEU A 12 -7.10 -9.79 17.99
N ALA A 13 -7.65 -9.18 16.94
CA ALA A 13 -8.38 -7.92 17.04
C ALA A 13 -9.64 -8.05 17.91
N THR A 14 -10.42 -9.11 17.76
CA THR A 14 -11.62 -9.35 18.58
C THR A 14 -11.31 -9.62 20.05
N GLN A 15 -10.14 -10.17 20.37
CA GLN A 15 -9.73 -10.42 21.75
C GLN A 15 -9.27 -9.15 22.48
N VAL A 16 -8.77 -8.14 21.75
CA VAL A 16 -8.23 -6.90 22.34
C VAL A 16 -9.26 -5.77 22.33
N GLY A 17 -10.45 -5.96 21.75
CA GLY A 17 -11.45 -4.89 21.55
C GLY A 17 -10.95 -3.80 20.60
N ALA A 18 -10.07 -4.16 19.70
CA ALA A 18 -9.42 -3.24 18.75
C ALA A 18 -10.31 -2.99 17.54
N GLU A 19 -10.33 -1.76 17.06
CA GLU A 19 -10.98 -1.43 15.79
C GLU A 19 -10.25 -2.10 14.63
N VAL A 20 -11.00 -2.81 13.79
CA VAL A 20 -10.48 -3.48 12.58
C VAL A 20 -10.99 -2.75 11.35
N GLN A 21 -10.08 -2.36 10.48
CA GLN A 21 -10.40 -1.80 9.18
C GLN A 21 -10.04 -2.79 8.08
N VAL A 22 -10.99 -3.10 7.21
CA VAL A 22 -10.77 -3.89 6.00
C VAL A 22 -11.01 -3.02 4.78
N SER A 23 -10.08 -3.03 3.84
CA SER A 23 -10.22 -2.30 2.59
C SER A 23 -10.01 -3.20 1.37
N LEU A 24 -10.77 -2.89 0.32
CA LEU A 24 -10.65 -3.51 -1.00
C LEU A 24 -10.64 -2.41 -2.06
N SER A 25 -9.62 -2.40 -2.89
CA SER A 25 -9.46 -1.44 -3.97
C SER A 25 -9.18 -2.13 -5.29
N ASN A 26 -9.73 -1.59 -6.37
CA ASN A 26 -9.29 -1.90 -7.72
C ASN A 26 -8.06 -1.04 -8.04
N VAL A 27 -7.06 -1.63 -8.67
CA VAL A 27 -5.78 -0.99 -8.99
C VAL A 27 -5.58 -1.01 -10.50
N VAL A 28 -5.25 0.15 -11.06
CA VAL A 28 -4.78 0.28 -12.44
C VAL A 28 -3.38 0.86 -12.38
N SER A 29 -2.43 0.16 -12.96
CA SER A 29 -1.00 0.49 -12.91
C SER A 29 -0.48 0.76 -14.32
N ASP A 30 0.14 1.90 -14.52
CA ASP A 30 0.97 2.16 -15.70
C ASP A 30 2.37 1.62 -15.40
N ALA A 31 2.65 0.41 -15.88
CA ALA A 31 3.87 -0.32 -15.60
C ALA A 31 4.94 -0.10 -16.68
N GLN A 32 6.15 0.10 -16.24
CA GLN A 32 7.34 0.15 -17.09
C GLN A 32 8.39 -0.83 -16.56
N LEU A 33 8.79 -1.76 -17.39
CA LEU A 33 9.87 -2.71 -17.11
C LEU A 33 11.08 -2.37 -18.01
N VAL A 34 12.25 -2.19 -17.40
CA VAL A 34 13.51 -1.92 -18.09
C VAL A 34 14.48 -3.07 -17.81
N ASN A 35 15.06 -3.64 -18.87
CA ASN A 35 16.08 -4.67 -18.80
C ASN A 35 17.20 -4.36 -19.81
N GLY A 36 18.32 -3.86 -19.31
CA GLY A 36 19.37 -3.31 -20.17
C GLY A 36 18.81 -2.17 -21.02
N ASP A 37 18.99 -2.24 -22.34
CA ASP A 37 18.50 -1.23 -23.31
C ASP A 37 17.03 -1.44 -23.69
N ASN A 38 16.41 -2.56 -23.28
CA ASN A 38 15.01 -2.83 -23.61
C ASN A 38 14.08 -2.24 -22.57
N LYS A 39 13.05 -1.55 -23.06
CA LYS A 39 11.99 -0.94 -22.28
C LYS A 39 10.65 -1.48 -22.74
N PHE A 40 9.87 -1.99 -21.81
CA PHE A 40 8.51 -2.51 -22.02
C PHE A 40 7.54 -1.68 -21.20
N THR A 41 6.45 -1.25 -21.81
CA THR A 41 5.44 -0.40 -21.17
C THR A 41 4.05 -0.97 -21.37
N GLY A 42 3.15 -0.75 -20.44
CA GLY A 42 1.78 -1.21 -20.56
C GLY A 42 0.96 -0.95 -19.33
N GLN A 43 -0.30 -1.32 -19.42
CA GLN A 43 -1.23 -1.17 -18.32
C GLN A 43 -1.50 -2.52 -17.66
N VAL A 44 -1.47 -2.50 -16.34
CA VAL A 44 -1.72 -3.67 -15.49
C VAL A 44 -2.92 -3.38 -14.61
N THR A 45 -3.84 -4.30 -14.52
CA THR A 45 -5.02 -4.18 -13.65
C THR A 45 -4.98 -5.23 -12.56
N GLY A 46 -5.48 -4.89 -11.39
CA GLY A 46 -5.45 -5.79 -10.25
C GLY A 46 -6.31 -5.32 -9.09
N TYR A 47 -6.02 -5.87 -7.93
CA TYR A 47 -6.71 -5.50 -6.69
C TYR A 47 -5.73 -5.44 -5.52
N LEU A 48 -6.05 -4.57 -4.57
CA LEU A 48 -5.40 -4.42 -3.28
C LEU A 48 -6.41 -4.74 -2.17
N VAL A 49 -6.05 -5.68 -1.30
CA VAL A 49 -6.77 -5.95 -0.05
C VAL A 49 -5.85 -5.56 1.10
N GLN A 50 -6.37 -4.80 2.06
CA GLN A 50 -5.65 -4.44 3.27
C GLN A 50 -6.54 -4.69 4.48
N VAL A 51 -5.94 -5.23 5.52
CA VAL A 51 -6.54 -5.37 6.85
C VAL A 51 -5.62 -4.67 7.83
N GLU A 52 -6.17 -3.77 8.62
CA GLU A 52 -5.43 -3.03 9.64
C GLU A 52 -6.21 -3.09 10.95
N THR A 53 -5.51 -3.20 12.05
CA THR A 53 -6.09 -3.16 13.39
C THR A 53 -5.36 -2.15 14.25
N GLN A 54 -6.11 -1.30 14.95
CA GLN A 54 -5.59 -0.38 15.94
C GLN A 54 -5.45 -1.11 17.28
N LEU A 55 -4.22 -1.27 17.78
CA LEU A 55 -3.93 -2.01 19.00
C LEU A 55 -4.10 -1.14 20.25
N SER A 56 -3.71 0.11 20.16
CA SER A 56 -3.79 1.11 21.22
C SER A 56 -3.68 2.50 20.61
N GLU A 57 -3.78 3.54 21.43
CA GLU A 57 -3.66 4.91 20.98
C GLU A 57 -2.36 5.13 20.18
N GLY A 58 -2.51 5.40 18.90
CA GLY A 58 -1.44 5.64 17.95
C GLY A 58 -0.73 4.41 17.37
N TYR A 59 -0.98 3.19 17.84
CA TYR A 59 -0.32 1.99 17.31
C TYR A 59 -1.28 1.14 16.49
N SER A 60 -0.83 0.74 15.29
CA SER A 60 -1.56 -0.20 14.44
C SER A 60 -0.66 -1.28 13.86
N LEU A 61 -1.29 -2.40 13.52
CA LEU A 61 -0.71 -3.48 12.72
C LEU A 61 -1.57 -3.73 11.50
N GLY A 62 -0.93 -4.05 10.38
CA GLY A 62 -1.66 -4.33 9.16
C GLY A 62 -0.99 -5.35 8.27
N VAL A 63 -1.81 -5.90 7.39
CA VAL A 63 -1.37 -6.71 6.26
C VAL A 63 -2.04 -6.17 5.01
N ALA A 64 -1.29 -6.14 3.92
CA ALA A 64 -1.81 -5.79 2.61
C ALA A 64 -1.38 -6.85 1.59
N TYR A 65 -2.25 -7.09 0.63
CA TYR A 65 -1.97 -7.95 -0.51
C TYR A 65 -2.42 -7.26 -1.78
N ASN A 66 -1.48 -7.05 -2.68
CA ASN A 66 -1.70 -6.47 -3.99
C ASN A 66 -1.34 -7.47 -5.08
N ASN A 67 -2.14 -7.58 -6.10
CA ASN A 67 -1.78 -8.35 -7.29
C ASN A 67 -2.27 -7.65 -8.55
N GLY A 68 -1.63 -7.97 -9.66
CA GLY A 68 -2.05 -7.43 -10.95
C GLY A 68 -1.52 -8.26 -12.10
N ARG A 69 -2.20 -8.07 -13.24
CA ARG A 69 -1.83 -8.69 -14.53
C ARG A 69 -2.12 -7.74 -15.67
N GLY A 70 -1.31 -7.81 -16.70
CA GLY A 70 -1.49 -7.03 -17.92
C GLY A 70 -0.50 -7.42 -18.99
N ASP A 71 -0.58 -6.75 -20.11
CA ASP A 71 0.30 -6.96 -21.24
C ASP A 71 1.22 -5.73 -21.39
N LEU A 72 2.52 -5.97 -21.62
CA LEU A 72 3.49 -4.91 -21.85
C LEU A 72 3.88 -4.90 -23.34
N ASP A 73 3.67 -3.77 -24.01
CA ASP A 73 3.84 -3.49 -25.45
C ASP A 73 2.99 -4.35 -26.38
N THR A 74 2.89 -5.65 -26.12
CA THR A 74 2.10 -6.59 -26.93
C THR A 74 1.44 -7.65 -26.06
N ALA A 75 0.36 -8.25 -26.53
CA ALA A 75 -0.36 -9.34 -25.84
C ALA A 75 0.50 -10.60 -25.57
N ALA A 76 1.63 -10.75 -26.27
CA ALA A 76 2.59 -11.81 -26.02
C ALA A 76 3.47 -11.56 -24.77
N ASN A 77 3.56 -10.33 -24.32
CA ASN A 77 4.41 -9.90 -23.22
C ASN A 77 3.62 -9.81 -21.91
N LYS A 78 3.08 -10.93 -21.45
CA LYS A 78 2.32 -10.98 -20.20
C LYS A 78 3.19 -10.64 -19.01
N TYR A 79 2.70 -9.73 -18.19
CA TYR A 79 3.29 -9.36 -16.91
C TYR A 79 2.31 -9.64 -15.79
N THR A 80 2.79 -10.25 -14.73
CA THR A 80 2.03 -10.47 -13.50
C THR A 80 2.86 -10.10 -12.30
N PHE A 81 2.23 -9.58 -11.27
CA PHE A 81 2.87 -9.40 -9.97
C PHE A 81 1.96 -9.78 -8.82
N SER A 82 2.57 -10.13 -7.70
CA SER A 82 1.89 -10.26 -6.41
C SER A 82 2.80 -9.69 -5.33
N GLU A 83 2.22 -8.89 -4.44
CA GLU A 83 2.93 -8.21 -3.36
C GLU A 83 2.22 -8.52 -2.04
N GLY A 84 2.99 -8.95 -1.05
CA GLY A 84 2.52 -9.11 0.32
C GLY A 84 3.24 -8.13 1.23
N PHE A 85 2.53 -7.45 2.10
CA PHE A 85 3.08 -6.49 3.01
C PHE A 85 2.50 -6.69 4.41
N VAL A 86 3.38 -6.84 5.41
CA VAL A 86 3.03 -6.85 6.83
C VAL A 86 3.71 -5.64 7.45
N PHE A 87 3.00 -4.85 8.22
CA PHE A 87 3.53 -3.61 8.77
C PHE A 87 3.00 -3.31 10.17
N GLY A 88 3.83 -2.62 10.94
CA GLY A 88 3.44 -1.97 12.19
C GLY A 88 3.69 -0.47 12.07
N MET A 89 2.75 0.35 12.52
CA MET A 89 2.84 1.80 12.46
C MET A 89 2.56 2.44 13.82
N TYR A 90 3.19 3.57 14.03
CA TYR A 90 2.89 4.53 15.08
C TYR A 90 2.44 5.84 14.46
N GLN A 91 1.28 6.32 14.89
CA GLN A 91 0.66 7.55 14.42
C GLN A 91 0.59 8.56 15.57
N LYS A 92 0.95 9.81 15.31
CA LYS A 92 0.94 10.89 16.29
C LYS A 92 0.20 12.11 15.77
N ALA A 93 -0.82 12.54 16.51
CA ALA A 93 -1.47 13.82 16.29
C ALA A 93 -0.60 14.99 16.77
N HIS A 94 -0.62 16.10 16.04
CA HIS A 94 0.13 17.32 16.32
C HIS A 94 -0.83 18.45 16.71
N ASP A 95 -1.24 18.52 17.96
CA ASP A 95 -2.23 19.48 18.45
C ASP A 95 -1.85 20.94 18.17
N ARG A 96 -0.57 21.30 18.28
CA ARG A 96 -0.08 22.66 18.02
C ARG A 96 -0.19 23.10 16.55
N LEU A 97 -0.18 22.13 15.63
CA LEU A 97 -0.29 22.36 14.18
C LEU A 97 -1.69 22.08 13.66
N SER A 98 -2.55 21.53 14.53
CA SER A 98 -3.95 21.23 14.22
C SER A 98 -4.83 22.47 14.47
N SER A 99 -5.96 22.52 13.81
CA SER A 99 -6.97 23.57 14.01
C SER A 99 -8.25 22.99 14.57
N LYS A 100 -9.24 23.86 14.87
CA LYS A 100 -10.58 23.41 15.31
C LYS A 100 -11.25 22.46 14.30
N ASN A 101 -10.90 22.52 13.02
CA ASN A 101 -11.54 21.78 11.94
C ASN A 101 -10.69 20.64 11.37
N TRP A 102 -9.38 20.62 11.64
CA TRP A 102 -8.42 19.71 11.04
C TRP A 102 -7.40 19.23 12.05
N ILE A 103 -7.06 17.95 11.97
CA ILE A 103 -6.01 17.31 12.79
C ILE A 103 -4.89 16.91 11.84
N LEU A 104 -3.69 17.40 12.09
CA LEU A 104 -2.47 16.95 11.43
C LEU A 104 -1.90 15.77 12.19
N GLN A 105 -1.55 14.71 11.45
CA GLN A 105 -0.96 13.49 12.01
C GLN A 105 0.29 13.11 11.22
N SER A 106 1.31 12.62 11.92
CA SER A 106 2.48 11.98 11.32
C SER A 106 2.48 10.50 11.62
N GLU A 107 3.03 9.72 10.72
CA GLU A 107 3.11 8.27 10.79
C GLU A 107 4.55 7.81 10.59
N ILE A 108 4.99 6.86 11.41
CA ILE A 108 6.25 6.15 11.23
C ILE A 108 6.03 4.66 11.49
N GLY A 109 6.65 3.82 10.70
CA GLY A 109 6.49 2.39 10.87
C GLY A 109 7.57 1.57 10.20
N PHE A 110 7.45 0.27 10.39
CA PHE A 110 8.32 -0.74 9.80
C PHE A 110 7.46 -1.85 9.22
N GLY A 111 7.97 -2.50 8.19
CA GLY A 111 7.26 -3.60 7.59
C GLY A 111 8.17 -4.65 6.98
N PHE A 112 7.55 -5.74 6.58
CA PHE A 112 8.12 -6.76 5.71
C PHE A 112 7.33 -6.79 4.42
N PHE A 113 8.02 -6.66 3.30
CA PHE A 113 7.47 -6.63 1.97
C PHE A 113 8.05 -7.78 1.15
N ASP A 114 7.20 -8.53 0.50
CA ASP A 114 7.58 -9.62 -0.41
C ASP A 114 6.83 -9.47 -1.74
N LYS A 115 7.58 -9.28 -2.82
CA LYS A 115 7.06 -9.12 -4.17
C LYS A 115 7.56 -10.26 -5.05
N ALA A 116 6.63 -10.90 -5.73
CA ALA A 116 6.90 -11.82 -6.82
C ALA A 116 6.33 -11.23 -8.12
N SER A 117 7.10 -11.27 -9.18
CA SER A 117 6.65 -10.86 -10.51
C SER A 117 7.17 -11.80 -11.58
N SER A 118 6.42 -11.92 -12.66
CA SER A 118 6.74 -12.75 -13.81
C SER A 118 6.58 -11.95 -15.11
N PHE A 119 7.58 -12.06 -15.98
CA PHE A 119 7.58 -11.45 -17.31
C PHE A 119 8.35 -12.35 -18.28
N LYS A 120 7.75 -12.71 -19.43
CA LYS A 120 8.38 -13.57 -20.46
C LYS A 120 9.01 -14.85 -19.88
N ASN A 121 8.28 -15.56 -19.00
CA ASN A 121 8.73 -16.77 -18.31
C ASN A 121 9.92 -16.57 -17.34
N ILE A 122 10.31 -15.34 -17.07
CA ILE A 122 11.31 -15.03 -16.05
C ILE A 122 10.57 -14.61 -14.78
N ASN A 123 10.89 -15.29 -13.68
CA ASN A 123 10.31 -15.02 -12.37
C ASN A 123 11.29 -14.20 -11.52
N TYR A 124 10.78 -13.16 -10.89
CA TYR A 124 11.52 -12.30 -9.98
C TYR A 124 10.89 -12.37 -8.61
N ARG A 125 11.72 -12.41 -7.58
CA ARG A 125 11.27 -12.26 -6.21
C ARG A 125 12.18 -11.30 -5.48
N GLN A 126 11.57 -10.41 -4.70
CA GLN A 126 12.24 -9.43 -3.87
C GLN A 126 11.55 -9.38 -2.51
N SER A 127 12.36 -9.51 -1.46
CA SER A 127 11.90 -9.29 -0.09
C SER A 127 12.72 -8.16 0.53
N GLN A 128 12.08 -7.32 1.34
CA GLN A 128 12.72 -6.16 1.96
C GLN A 128 12.02 -5.76 3.26
N PHE A 129 12.76 -5.03 4.10
CA PHE A 129 12.28 -4.44 5.35
C PHE A 129 12.25 -2.91 5.22
N PRO A 130 11.19 -2.33 4.67
CA PRO A 130 11.09 -0.90 4.49
C PRO A 130 10.76 -0.17 5.79
N ILE A 131 11.19 1.09 5.86
CA ILE A 131 10.63 2.09 6.78
C ILE A 131 9.46 2.77 6.08
N LEU A 132 8.38 2.98 6.84
CA LEU A 132 7.20 3.69 6.41
C LEU A 132 7.18 5.07 7.05
N LEU A 133 6.82 6.07 6.27
CA LEU A 133 6.62 7.44 6.73
C LEU A 133 5.34 7.99 6.11
N GLY A 134 4.58 8.77 6.87
CA GLY A 134 3.36 9.40 6.39
C GLY A 134 3.06 10.70 7.09
N LEU A 135 2.29 11.53 6.40
CA LEU A 135 1.64 12.73 6.92
C LEU A 135 0.22 12.76 6.40
N ASN A 136 -0.73 12.98 7.28
CA ASN A 136 -2.11 13.15 6.88
C ASN A 136 -2.78 14.30 7.62
N VAL A 137 -3.81 14.85 7.00
CA VAL A 137 -4.70 15.85 7.57
C VAL A 137 -6.10 15.30 7.53
N THR A 138 -6.74 15.19 8.70
CA THR A 138 -8.09 14.67 8.85
C THR A 138 -9.02 15.77 9.32
N SER A 139 -10.14 15.98 8.62
CA SER A 139 -11.18 16.90 9.04
C SER A 139 -12.03 16.31 10.17
N ARG A 140 -12.79 17.13 10.88
CA ARG A 140 -13.77 16.65 11.88
C ARG A 140 -14.87 15.77 11.28
N SER A 141 -15.17 15.93 9.99
CA SER A 141 -16.09 15.05 9.27
C SER A 141 -15.48 13.72 8.88
N GLY A 142 -14.20 13.49 9.22
CA GLY A 142 -13.49 12.23 8.93
C GLY A 142 -12.83 12.19 7.55
N ILE A 143 -12.97 13.22 6.72
CA ILE A 143 -12.28 13.27 5.42
C ILE A 143 -10.77 13.40 5.70
N SER A 144 -9.97 12.48 5.16
CA SER A 144 -8.52 12.48 5.31
C SER A 144 -7.84 12.58 3.96
N VAL A 145 -6.81 13.41 3.90
CA VAL A 145 -5.89 13.52 2.76
C VAL A 145 -4.48 13.40 3.29
N GLY A 146 -3.64 12.63 2.63
CA GLY A 146 -2.28 12.47 3.10
C GLY A 146 -1.32 11.97 2.05
N VAL A 147 -0.07 12.00 2.43
CA VAL A 147 1.05 11.43 1.69
C VAL A 147 1.70 10.38 2.54
N SER A 148 2.08 9.28 1.93
CA SER A 148 2.84 8.23 2.61
C SER A 148 3.88 7.65 1.67
N GLY A 149 4.88 7.02 2.23
CA GLY A 149 5.90 6.36 1.43
C GLY A 149 6.63 5.31 2.23
N TYR A 150 7.27 4.41 1.53
CA TYR A 150 8.18 3.45 2.13
C TYR A 150 9.39 3.19 1.24
N GLY A 151 10.48 2.78 1.86
CA GLY A 151 11.69 2.44 1.15
C GLY A 151 12.74 1.84 2.08
N GLN A 152 13.76 1.24 1.50
CA GLN A 152 14.94 0.80 2.22
C GLN A 152 15.93 1.95 2.37
N LEU A 153 16.38 2.24 3.60
CA LEU A 153 17.29 3.35 3.88
C LEU A 153 18.63 3.24 3.13
N ASP A 154 19.13 2.05 2.95
CA ASP A 154 20.37 1.75 2.24
C ASP A 154 20.23 1.79 0.72
N ASN A 155 19.01 1.81 0.19
CA ASN A 155 18.73 1.71 -1.24
C ASN A 155 17.54 2.53 -1.75
N LEU A 156 17.29 3.70 -1.17
CA LEU A 156 16.15 4.56 -1.54
C LEU A 156 16.13 4.98 -3.02
N ASN A 157 17.30 5.06 -3.66
CA ASN A 157 17.38 5.41 -5.08
C ASN A 157 16.81 4.32 -6.00
N ASN A 158 16.80 3.07 -5.55
CA ASN A 158 16.39 1.93 -6.33
C ASN A 158 15.08 1.30 -5.86
N ASN A 159 14.72 1.46 -4.58
CA ASN A 159 13.52 0.86 -4.01
C ASN A 159 12.79 1.88 -3.15
N ARG A 160 11.78 2.51 -3.74
CA ARG A 160 10.94 3.51 -3.08
C ARG A 160 9.52 3.49 -3.61
N VAL A 161 8.61 3.81 -2.74
CA VAL A 161 7.18 4.00 -3.05
C VAL A 161 6.73 5.27 -2.36
N GLY A 162 6.01 6.11 -3.10
CA GLY A 162 5.37 7.30 -2.56
C GLY A 162 3.91 7.31 -2.98
N SER A 163 3.01 7.62 -2.07
CA SER A 163 1.57 7.62 -2.30
C SER A 163 0.94 8.93 -1.84
N LEU A 164 -0.04 9.37 -2.60
CA LEU A 164 -1.03 10.37 -2.22
C LEU A 164 -2.36 9.64 -2.02
N PHE A 165 -3.07 9.91 -0.94
CA PHE A 165 -4.35 9.24 -0.67
C PHE A 165 -5.43 10.22 -0.22
N LEU A 166 -6.66 9.84 -0.51
CA LEU A 166 -7.89 10.47 -0.05
C LEU A 166 -8.77 9.39 0.58
N ASN A 167 -9.28 9.67 1.77
CA ASN A 167 -10.31 8.87 2.43
C ASN A 167 -11.54 9.75 2.66
N TYR A 168 -12.69 9.32 2.17
CA TYR A 168 -13.95 10.00 2.32
C TYR A 168 -14.96 9.11 3.08
N PRO A 169 -15.33 9.46 4.31
CA PRO A 169 -16.26 8.65 5.10
C PRO A 169 -17.70 8.81 4.63
N PHE A 170 -18.41 7.68 4.60
CA PHE A 170 -19.85 7.60 4.52
C PHE A 170 -20.45 7.27 5.91
N SER A 171 -21.73 6.98 5.95
CA SER A 171 -22.37 6.50 7.17
C SER A 171 -22.02 5.03 7.46
N GLY A 172 -22.05 4.62 8.74
CA GLY A 172 -21.94 3.22 9.15
C GLY A 172 -20.56 2.60 9.01
N GLY A 173 -19.48 3.37 9.16
CA GLY A 173 -18.10 2.86 9.12
C GLY A 173 -17.57 2.58 7.72
N LEU A 174 -18.35 2.87 6.67
CA LEU A 174 -17.93 2.73 5.27
C LEU A 174 -17.16 3.97 4.82
N ASN A 175 -16.04 3.78 4.12
CA ASN A 175 -15.26 4.85 3.52
C ASN A 175 -14.97 4.58 2.05
N LEU A 176 -14.93 5.63 1.24
CA LEU A 176 -14.37 5.60 -0.12
C LEU A 176 -12.88 5.94 -0.05
N LEU A 177 -12.06 5.11 -0.68
CA LEU A 177 -10.63 5.30 -0.77
C LEU A 177 -10.22 5.65 -2.19
N GLY A 178 -9.39 6.67 -2.33
CA GLY A 178 -8.66 6.98 -3.56
C GLY A 178 -7.17 7.03 -3.26
N ARG A 179 -6.34 6.44 -4.12
CA ARG A 179 -4.88 6.49 -3.95
C ARG A 179 -4.19 6.59 -5.29
N TYR A 180 -3.22 7.46 -5.34
CA TYR A 180 -2.19 7.49 -6.39
C TYR A 180 -0.87 7.08 -5.77
N THR A 181 -0.17 6.14 -6.41
CA THR A 181 1.11 5.64 -5.94
C THR A 181 2.13 5.71 -7.06
N SER A 182 3.29 6.27 -6.81
CA SER A 182 4.45 6.19 -7.69
C SER A 182 5.47 5.25 -7.08
N HIS A 183 5.97 4.30 -7.86
CA HIS A 183 6.91 3.31 -7.37
C HIS A 183 8.11 3.13 -8.29
N LYS A 184 9.23 2.78 -7.69
CA LYS A 184 10.45 2.35 -8.36
C LYS A 184 11.03 1.18 -7.59
N SER A 185 11.33 0.10 -8.30
CA SER A 185 11.95 -1.09 -7.74
C SER A 185 12.99 -1.61 -8.71
N LYS A 186 14.19 -1.91 -8.22
CA LYS A 186 15.27 -2.47 -9.02
C LYS A 186 15.72 -3.80 -8.42
N VAL A 187 15.68 -4.84 -9.24
CA VAL A 187 16.17 -6.18 -8.88
C VAL A 187 17.16 -6.63 -9.94
N ARG A 188 18.44 -6.71 -9.60
CA ARG A 188 19.54 -7.00 -10.54
C ARG A 188 19.54 -6.05 -11.74
N SER A 189 19.42 -6.57 -12.97
CA SER A 189 19.35 -5.80 -14.21
C SER A 189 17.94 -5.26 -14.53
N PHE A 190 16.92 -5.67 -13.78
CA PHE A 190 15.53 -5.27 -14.02
C PHE A 190 15.15 -4.09 -13.14
N GLN A 191 14.58 -3.09 -13.76
CA GLN A 191 13.97 -1.96 -13.08
C GLN A 191 12.49 -1.93 -13.43
N HIS A 192 11.66 -1.98 -12.41
CA HIS A 192 10.22 -1.77 -12.51
C HIS A 192 9.90 -0.37 -11.96
N CYS A 193 9.30 0.45 -12.78
CA CYS A 193 8.80 1.77 -12.42
C CYS A 193 7.34 1.87 -12.84
N GLY A 194 6.58 2.69 -12.17
CA GLY A 194 5.21 2.90 -12.57
C GLY A 194 4.45 3.83 -11.65
N SER A 195 3.20 4.01 -12.01
CA SER A 195 2.22 4.75 -11.23
C SER A 195 0.96 3.94 -11.15
N ASP A 196 0.43 3.78 -9.95
CA ASP A 196 -0.80 3.05 -9.68
C ASP A 196 -1.89 4.04 -9.29
N TYR A 197 -3.07 3.83 -9.84
CA TYR A 197 -4.30 4.50 -9.44
C TYR A 197 -5.21 3.46 -8.82
N SER A 198 -5.68 3.71 -7.63
CA SER A 198 -6.65 2.81 -6.98
C SER A 198 -7.85 3.55 -6.47
N ILE A 199 -9.01 2.92 -6.60
CA ILE A 199 -10.26 3.32 -5.99
C ILE A 199 -10.84 2.11 -5.28
N GLY A 200 -11.38 2.30 -4.09
CA GLY A 200 -11.86 1.20 -3.28
C GLY A 200 -12.76 1.65 -2.15
N LEU A 201 -13.17 0.66 -1.37
CA LEU A 201 -13.98 0.84 -0.17
C LEU A 201 -13.22 0.27 1.02
N SER A 202 -13.37 0.90 2.18
CA SER A 202 -12.98 0.31 3.46
C SER A 202 -14.15 0.30 4.43
N PHE A 203 -14.11 -0.64 5.35
CA PHE A 203 -15.10 -0.80 6.38
C PHE A 203 -14.40 -1.00 7.72
N ALA A 204 -14.80 -0.22 8.74
CA ALA A 204 -14.32 -0.30 10.12
C ALA A 204 -15.41 -0.91 11.01
N PHE A 205 -15.04 -1.86 11.89
CA PHE A 205 -15.94 -2.55 12.82
C PHE A 205 -15.22 -2.96 14.11
#